data_76a6d6f827f1b0896dd27b1ecfdcfb6f
#
_entry.id   76a6d6f827f1b0896dd27b1ecfdcfb6f
#
_cell.length_a   1.000
_cell.length_b   1.000
_cell.length_c   1.000
_cell.angle_alpha   90.00
_cell.angle_beta   90.00
_cell.angle_gamma   90.00
#
_symmetry.space_group_name_H-M   'P 1'
#
loop_
_entity.id
_entity.type
_entity.pdbx_description
1 polymer ?
#
loop_
_entity_poly.entity_id
_entity_poly.type
_entity_poly.pdbx_seq_one_letter_code
_entity_poly.pdbx_strand_id
1 'polypeptide(L)'
;MIPINTFEQIPPFIDGVMKREIDLLVIESIGGLGKTYTVIDSVPEETREQMIVFEGHVTPLAVYMKLYNNPKKVVVFDDVDAMLKNKSMVAILKQVCRIGQNKSIGYTTTATYEGKPVPSSFISNNKVIILCNNISAGGADMKALLSRGYYLHFNPKPELVHEKLKLFAEEKDIVDYLGQHCNNIHEYNFRIYRKAKTLKLLGMDWKYLINQEYNISDSERIMQELKQYGADKAEREFMRQTGKPTSEYYKLLISELGELSKTKAKKKWSKCTTATQRTFYRYWNKHA
;
A
#
# COMPACT_ATOMS: atom_id res chain seq x y z
N MET A 1 -11.57 11.14 8.74
CA MET A 1 -10.36 10.44 8.27
C MET A 1 -9.15 11.17 8.82
N ILE A 2 -8.25 10.44 9.48
CA ILE A 2 -7.02 10.96 10.09
C ILE A 2 -5.84 10.49 9.23
N PRO A 3 -5.05 11.39 8.65
CA PRO A 3 -3.86 11.02 7.92
C PRO A 3 -2.79 10.52 8.89
N ILE A 4 -2.22 9.36 8.58
CA ILE A 4 -1.12 8.72 9.31
C ILE A 4 0.05 8.55 8.33
N ASN A 5 1.21 9.06 8.67
CA ASN A 5 2.36 9.11 7.78
C ASN A 5 3.56 8.29 8.29
N THR A 6 3.52 7.79 9.52
CA THR A 6 4.57 6.94 10.09
C THR A 6 3.98 5.70 10.76
N PHE A 7 4.78 4.64 10.85
CA PHE A 7 4.37 3.37 11.46
C PHE A 7 4.10 3.51 12.96
N GLU A 8 4.82 4.38 13.65
CA GLU A 8 4.76 4.61 15.10
C GLU A 8 3.45 5.29 15.53
N GLN A 9 2.72 5.88 14.60
CA GLN A 9 1.43 6.51 14.88
C GLN A 9 0.28 5.50 15.00
N ILE A 10 0.44 4.24 14.55
CA ILE A 10 -0.62 3.22 14.55
C ILE A 10 -0.79 2.55 15.92
N PRO A 11 0.26 2.07 16.62
CA PRO A 11 0.15 1.33 17.87
C PRO A 11 -0.71 2.01 18.95
N PRO A 12 -0.65 3.33 19.18
CA PRO A 12 -1.50 3.96 20.19
C PRO A 12 -3.00 3.78 19.96
N PHE A 13 -3.45 3.70 18.69
CA PHE A 13 -4.86 3.42 18.40
C PHE A 13 -5.22 1.95 18.65
N ILE A 14 -4.30 1.03 18.35
CA ILE A 14 -4.49 -0.40 18.66
C ILE A 14 -4.61 -0.56 20.18
N ASP A 15 -3.72 0.05 20.94
CA ASP A 15 -3.77 0.05 22.42
C ASP A 15 -5.10 0.62 22.94
N GLY A 16 -5.61 1.69 22.36
CA GLY A 16 -6.92 2.25 22.69
C GLY A 16 -8.07 1.27 22.43
N VAL A 17 -8.00 0.44 21.39
CA VAL A 17 -8.98 -0.63 21.15
C VAL A 17 -8.84 -1.73 22.21
N MET A 18 -7.60 -2.16 22.52
CA MET A 18 -7.33 -3.21 23.51
C MET A 18 -7.74 -2.78 24.92
N LYS A 19 -7.53 -1.52 25.30
CA LYS A 19 -8.01 -0.91 26.55
C LYS A 19 -9.51 -0.61 26.56
N ARG A 20 -10.21 -0.91 25.46
CA ARG A 20 -11.66 -0.72 25.28
C ARG A 20 -12.13 0.73 25.22
N GLU A 21 -11.25 1.66 25.01
CA GLU A 21 -11.52 3.10 24.85
C GLU A 21 -12.03 3.43 23.44
N ILE A 22 -11.62 2.63 22.43
CA ILE A 22 -12.02 2.79 21.03
C ILE A 22 -12.95 1.64 20.63
N ASP A 23 -14.14 1.99 20.12
CA ASP A 23 -15.15 1.01 19.66
C ASP A 23 -14.89 0.49 18.26
N LEU A 24 -14.34 1.35 17.37
CA LEU A 24 -14.01 1.04 16.00
C LEU A 24 -12.70 1.73 15.60
N LEU A 25 -11.77 0.94 15.07
CA LEU A 25 -10.57 1.42 14.39
C LEU A 25 -10.56 0.90 12.95
N VAL A 26 -10.45 1.79 12.01
CA VAL A 26 -10.30 1.44 10.59
C VAL A 26 -8.95 1.92 10.09
N ILE A 27 -8.16 1.03 9.51
CA ILE A 27 -6.84 1.35 8.94
C ILE A 27 -6.88 1.04 7.46
N GLU A 28 -6.90 2.08 6.65
CA GLU A 28 -6.81 1.99 5.20
C GLU A 28 -5.39 2.34 4.73
N SER A 29 -4.83 1.49 3.89
CA SER A 29 -3.59 1.78 3.16
C SER A 29 -3.45 0.85 1.96
N ILE A 30 -2.55 1.16 1.05
CA ILE A 30 -2.17 0.21 -0.01
C ILE A 30 -1.73 -1.14 0.57
N GLY A 31 -1.84 -2.20 -0.23
CA GLY A 31 -1.39 -3.54 0.16
C GLY A 31 0.12 -3.59 0.40
N GLY A 32 0.56 -4.46 1.33
CA GLY A 32 1.98 -4.73 1.55
C GLY A 32 2.73 -3.73 2.44
N LEU A 33 2.03 -2.87 3.18
CA LEU A 33 2.63 -1.97 4.20
C LEU A 33 2.66 -2.57 5.61
N GLY A 34 2.35 -3.87 5.77
CA GLY A 34 2.46 -4.55 7.06
C GLY A 34 1.31 -4.29 8.02
N LYS A 35 0.11 -3.91 7.56
CA LYS A 35 -1.09 -3.72 8.43
C LYS A 35 -1.35 -4.95 9.30
N THR A 36 -1.50 -6.12 8.68
CA THR A 36 -1.73 -7.40 9.36
C THR A 36 -0.65 -7.68 10.40
N TYR A 37 0.62 -7.55 9.99
CA TYR A 37 1.75 -7.73 10.90
C TYR A 37 1.66 -6.80 12.11
N THR A 38 1.38 -5.52 11.92
CA THR A 38 1.32 -4.53 13.00
C THR A 38 0.18 -4.81 13.98
N VAL A 39 -0.96 -5.30 13.49
CA VAL A 39 -2.19 -5.48 14.32
C VAL A 39 -2.27 -6.88 14.93
N ILE A 40 -1.75 -7.90 14.24
CA ILE A 40 -1.95 -9.31 14.62
C ILE A 40 -0.63 -9.99 14.99
N ASP A 41 0.37 -9.95 14.09
CA ASP A 41 1.55 -10.79 14.22
C ASP A 41 2.56 -10.24 15.24
N SER A 42 2.67 -8.90 15.35
CA SER A 42 3.61 -8.24 16.26
C SER A 42 3.11 -8.10 17.70
N VAL A 43 1.83 -8.41 17.98
CA VAL A 43 1.29 -8.32 19.33
C VAL A 43 1.59 -9.59 20.13
N PRO A 44 1.77 -9.49 21.47
CA PRO A 44 1.98 -10.66 22.31
C PRO A 44 0.85 -11.69 22.18
N GLU A 45 1.17 -12.97 22.37
CA GLU A 45 0.21 -14.08 22.23
C GLU A 45 -1.01 -13.92 23.15
N GLU A 46 -0.80 -13.49 24.39
CA GLU A 46 -1.87 -13.19 25.35
C GLU A 46 -2.84 -12.14 24.82
N THR A 47 -2.35 -11.16 24.08
CA THR A 47 -3.17 -10.14 23.42
C THR A 47 -3.90 -10.72 22.23
N ARG A 48 -3.24 -11.58 21.47
CA ARG A 48 -3.80 -12.25 20.29
C ARG A 48 -4.95 -13.20 20.69
N GLU A 49 -4.85 -13.88 21.83
CA GLU A 49 -5.94 -14.70 22.38
C GLU A 49 -7.20 -13.90 22.68
N GLN A 50 -7.08 -12.59 22.93
CA GLN A 50 -8.21 -11.69 23.12
C GLN A 50 -8.85 -11.23 21.80
N MET A 51 -8.30 -11.65 20.67
CA MET A 51 -8.78 -11.29 19.34
C MET A 51 -9.54 -12.43 18.67
N ILE A 52 -10.41 -12.08 17.73
CA ILE A 52 -10.98 -12.95 16.70
C ILE A 52 -10.60 -12.32 15.38
N VAL A 53 -9.94 -13.08 14.52
CA VAL A 53 -9.55 -12.61 13.20
C VAL A 53 -10.48 -13.21 12.16
N PHE A 54 -11.00 -12.37 11.28
CA PHE A 54 -11.69 -12.76 10.05
C PHE A 54 -10.85 -12.35 8.87
N GLU A 55 -10.58 -13.29 7.98
CA GLU A 55 -9.81 -13.09 6.76
C GLU A 55 -10.62 -13.52 5.54
N GLY A 56 -10.47 -12.79 4.43
CA GLY A 56 -11.08 -13.13 3.17
C GLY A 56 -12.62 -13.04 3.17
N HIS A 57 -13.29 -14.05 2.60
CA HIS A 57 -14.73 -14.04 2.43
C HIS A 57 -15.47 -14.60 3.65
N VAL A 58 -16.24 -13.74 4.32
CA VAL A 58 -17.09 -14.12 5.47
C VAL A 58 -18.54 -13.70 5.25
N THR A 59 -19.48 -14.54 5.71
CA THR A 59 -20.91 -14.24 5.62
C THR A 59 -21.39 -13.47 6.86
N PRO A 60 -22.43 -12.62 6.74
CA PRO A 60 -23.01 -11.93 7.88
C PRO A 60 -23.43 -12.86 9.01
N LEU A 61 -24.00 -14.02 8.69
CA LEU A 61 -24.43 -15.01 9.67
C LEU A 61 -23.23 -15.60 10.44
N ALA A 62 -22.15 -15.95 9.76
CA ALA A 62 -20.94 -16.47 10.39
C ALA A 62 -20.32 -15.42 11.36
N VAL A 63 -20.25 -14.16 10.93
CA VAL A 63 -19.80 -13.06 11.79
C VAL A 63 -20.71 -12.92 13.01
N TYR A 64 -22.03 -12.87 12.82
CA TYR A 64 -22.99 -12.75 13.91
C TYR A 64 -22.82 -13.85 14.95
N MET A 65 -22.73 -15.10 14.51
CA MET A 65 -22.58 -16.24 15.42
C MET A 65 -21.21 -16.26 16.13
N LYS A 66 -20.15 -15.85 15.43
CA LYS A 66 -18.83 -15.75 16.06
C LYS A 66 -18.80 -14.65 17.15
N LEU A 67 -19.48 -13.53 16.90
CA LEU A 67 -19.66 -12.46 17.89
C LEU A 67 -20.50 -12.93 19.09
N TYR A 68 -21.61 -13.63 18.83
CA TYR A 68 -22.45 -14.23 19.87
C TYR A 68 -21.65 -15.14 20.81
N ASN A 69 -20.83 -16.03 20.24
CA ASN A 69 -20.00 -16.95 21.03
C ASN A 69 -18.83 -16.26 21.75
N ASN A 70 -18.50 -15.01 21.38
CA ASN A 70 -17.34 -14.29 21.92
C ASN A 70 -17.66 -12.81 22.18
N PRO A 71 -18.59 -12.49 23.08
CA PRO A 71 -19.19 -11.15 23.17
C PRO A 71 -18.25 -10.07 23.75
N LYS A 72 -17.03 -10.44 24.18
CA LYS A 72 -16.07 -9.53 24.82
C LYS A 72 -14.73 -9.42 24.08
N LYS A 73 -14.53 -10.16 23.00
CA LYS A 73 -13.24 -10.14 22.25
C LYS A 73 -13.12 -8.92 21.34
N VAL A 74 -11.89 -8.55 21.01
CA VAL A 74 -11.59 -7.64 19.91
C VAL A 74 -11.74 -8.41 18.60
N VAL A 75 -12.41 -7.82 17.64
CA VAL A 75 -12.66 -8.45 16.33
C VAL A 75 -11.86 -7.72 15.28
N VAL A 76 -10.99 -8.45 14.62
CA VAL A 76 -10.16 -7.94 13.52
C VAL A 76 -10.69 -8.48 12.20
N PHE A 77 -11.00 -7.59 11.29
CA PHE A 77 -11.34 -7.92 9.92
C PHE A 77 -10.14 -7.56 9.03
N ASP A 78 -9.52 -8.56 8.42
CA ASP A 78 -8.35 -8.38 7.55
C ASP A 78 -8.68 -8.73 6.10
N ASP A 79 -8.30 -7.85 5.17
CA ASP A 79 -8.53 -7.97 3.72
C ASP A 79 -10.01 -8.21 3.34
N VAL A 80 -10.91 -7.46 3.96
CA VAL A 80 -12.37 -7.65 3.87
C VAL A 80 -13.10 -6.59 3.04
N ASP A 81 -12.44 -5.96 2.07
CA ASP A 81 -13.01 -4.88 1.25
C ASP A 81 -14.36 -5.26 0.62
N ALA A 82 -14.51 -6.52 0.18
CA ALA A 82 -15.76 -7.04 -0.37
C ALA A 82 -16.88 -7.12 0.67
N MET A 83 -16.54 -7.45 1.93
CA MET A 83 -17.49 -7.53 3.05
C MET A 83 -18.15 -6.19 3.34
N LEU A 84 -17.39 -5.10 3.24
CA LEU A 84 -17.89 -3.74 3.50
C LEU A 84 -18.90 -3.25 2.46
N LYS A 85 -19.03 -3.94 1.31
CA LYS A 85 -20.09 -3.70 0.31
C LYS A 85 -21.40 -4.39 0.65
N ASN A 86 -21.41 -5.34 1.59
CA ASN A 86 -22.60 -6.08 1.98
C ASN A 86 -23.41 -5.29 3.01
N LYS A 87 -24.65 -4.90 2.67
CA LYS A 87 -25.53 -4.09 3.54
C LYS A 87 -25.82 -4.75 4.88
N SER A 88 -26.07 -6.07 4.91
CA SER A 88 -26.33 -6.80 6.16
C SER A 88 -25.11 -6.82 7.06
N MET A 89 -23.90 -6.96 6.49
CA MET A 89 -22.66 -6.89 7.25
C MET A 89 -22.46 -5.50 7.87
N VAL A 90 -22.62 -4.44 7.07
CA VAL A 90 -22.52 -3.06 7.56
C VAL A 90 -23.55 -2.78 8.65
N ALA A 91 -24.77 -3.34 8.53
CA ALA A 91 -25.82 -3.21 9.56
C ALA A 91 -25.39 -3.88 10.89
N ILE A 92 -24.79 -5.07 10.86
CA ILE A 92 -24.23 -5.74 12.04
C ILE A 92 -23.10 -4.89 12.64
N LEU A 93 -22.13 -4.46 11.82
CA LEU A 93 -21.01 -3.64 12.29
C LEU A 93 -21.47 -2.32 12.92
N LYS A 94 -22.48 -1.67 12.36
CA LYS A 94 -23.07 -0.46 12.96
C LYS A 94 -23.63 -0.71 14.36
N GLN A 95 -24.17 -1.89 14.65
CA GLN A 95 -24.64 -2.25 15.98
C GLN A 95 -23.47 -2.53 16.94
N VAL A 96 -22.48 -3.34 16.47
CA VAL A 96 -21.28 -3.70 17.26
C VAL A 96 -20.44 -2.47 17.59
N CYS A 97 -20.26 -1.56 16.63
CA CYS A 97 -19.45 -0.35 16.80
C CYS A 97 -20.22 0.83 17.42
N ARG A 98 -21.43 0.62 17.94
CA ARG A 98 -22.15 1.67 18.64
C ARG A 98 -21.38 2.08 19.89
N ILE A 99 -21.32 3.37 20.16
CA ILE A 99 -20.62 3.91 21.35
C ILE A 99 -21.31 3.41 22.62
N GLY A 100 -20.51 2.98 23.58
CA GLY A 100 -20.98 2.53 24.90
C GLY A 100 -20.76 1.06 25.17
N GLN A 101 -21.32 0.60 26.29
CA GLN A 101 -21.25 -0.80 26.75
C GLN A 101 -22.60 -1.48 26.60
N ASN A 102 -22.59 -2.82 26.72
CA ASN A 102 -23.80 -3.67 26.72
C ASN A 102 -24.68 -3.42 25.46
N LYS A 103 -24.05 -3.45 24.29
CA LYS A 103 -24.69 -3.19 23.00
C LYS A 103 -25.59 -4.37 22.65
N SER A 104 -26.86 -4.13 22.39
CA SER A 104 -27.77 -5.15 21.85
C SER A 104 -27.52 -5.28 20.35
N ILE A 105 -27.13 -6.49 19.91
CA ILE A 105 -26.90 -6.86 18.53
C ILE A 105 -28.05 -7.76 18.09
N GLY A 106 -28.83 -7.33 17.10
CA GLY A 106 -29.96 -8.08 16.57
C GLY A 106 -29.71 -8.59 15.14
N TYR A 107 -30.12 -9.82 14.88
CA TYR A 107 -30.11 -10.42 13.54
C TYR A 107 -31.25 -11.42 13.41
N THR A 108 -32.27 -11.05 12.65
CA THR A 108 -33.44 -11.90 12.43
C THR A 108 -33.26 -12.75 11.17
N THR A 109 -33.30 -14.06 11.33
CA THR A 109 -33.20 -15.02 10.24
C THR A 109 -33.98 -16.30 10.58
N THR A 110 -34.45 -17.00 9.57
CA THR A 110 -35.03 -18.35 9.70
C THR A 110 -33.97 -19.45 9.46
N ALA A 111 -32.74 -19.07 9.10
CA ALA A 111 -31.65 -20.02 8.90
C ALA A 111 -31.18 -20.60 10.23
N THR A 112 -30.60 -21.80 10.17
CA THR A 112 -29.86 -22.43 11.27
C THR A 112 -28.36 -22.24 11.06
N TYR A 113 -27.60 -22.28 12.13
CA TYR A 113 -26.14 -22.30 12.09
C TYR A 113 -25.66 -23.56 12.82
N GLU A 114 -24.90 -24.40 12.12
CA GLU A 114 -24.45 -25.71 12.63
C GLU A 114 -25.61 -26.55 13.21
N GLY A 115 -26.76 -26.54 12.54
CA GLY A 115 -27.96 -27.28 12.95
C GLY A 115 -28.75 -26.69 14.15
N LYS A 116 -28.33 -25.53 14.66
CA LYS A 116 -28.99 -24.85 15.80
C LYS A 116 -29.70 -23.57 15.36
N PRO A 117 -30.81 -23.20 16.03
CA PRO A 117 -31.46 -21.91 15.79
C PRO A 117 -30.51 -20.75 16.10
N VAL A 118 -30.58 -19.71 15.29
CA VAL A 118 -29.81 -18.49 15.47
C VAL A 118 -30.49 -17.60 16.51
N PRO A 119 -29.80 -17.14 17.55
CA PRO A 119 -30.37 -16.17 18.50
C PRO A 119 -30.78 -14.89 17.78
N SER A 120 -31.97 -14.36 18.07
CA SER A 120 -32.46 -13.13 17.45
C SER A 120 -31.71 -11.88 17.93
N SER A 121 -31.16 -11.92 19.15
CA SER A 121 -30.31 -10.83 19.68
C SER A 121 -29.42 -11.34 20.82
N PHE A 122 -28.35 -10.58 21.08
CA PHE A 122 -27.49 -10.79 22.26
C PHE A 122 -26.82 -9.48 22.67
N ILE A 123 -26.25 -9.49 23.87
CA ILE A 123 -25.48 -8.33 24.37
C ILE A 123 -24.00 -8.52 24.05
N SER A 124 -23.38 -7.51 23.47
CA SER A 124 -21.98 -7.51 23.08
C SER A 124 -21.22 -6.30 23.62
N ASN A 125 -19.97 -6.54 23.94
CA ASN A 125 -18.97 -5.52 24.25
C ASN A 125 -17.75 -5.64 23.30
N ASN A 126 -17.90 -6.29 22.16
CA ASN A 126 -16.82 -6.38 21.19
C ASN A 126 -16.33 -5.00 20.76
N LYS A 127 -15.03 -4.91 20.48
CA LYS A 127 -14.37 -3.80 19.80
C LYS A 127 -13.93 -4.28 18.42
N VAL A 128 -13.81 -3.38 17.48
CA VAL A 128 -13.60 -3.75 16.07
C VAL A 128 -12.40 -3.03 15.50
N ILE A 129 -11.52 -3.79 14.81
CA ILE A 129 -10.46 -3.27 13.95
C ILE A 129 -10.76 -3.75 12.53
N ILE A 130 -10.71 -2.85 11.55
CA ILE A 130 -10.89 -3.17 10.13
C ILE A 130 -9.62 -2.76 9.38
N LEU A 131 -8.99 -3.72 8.73
CA LEU A 131 -7.85 -3.50 7.83
C LEU A 131 -8.33 -3.64 6.39
N CYS A 132 -8.14 -2.61 5.59
CA CYS A 132 -8.61 -2.57 4.21
C CYS A 132 -7.61 -1.87 3.29
N ASN A 133 -7.75 -2.10 1.98
CA ASN A 133 -6.90 -1.46 0.98
C ASN A 133 -7.56 -0.21 0.42
N ASN A 134 -8.88 -0.23 0.27
CA ASN A 134 -9.64 0.92 -0.20
C ASN A 134 -11.08 0.84 0.33
N ILE A 135 -11.46 1.81 1.13
CA ILE A 135 -12.87 2.06 1.42
C ILE A 135 -13.39 2.97 0.31
N SER A 136 -13.79 2.38 -0.81
CA SER A 136 -14.56 3.13 -1.81
C SER A 136 -15.71 3.82 -1.09
N ALA A 137 -15.83 5.14 -1.28
CA ALA A 137 -16.78 6.01 -0.61
C ALA A 137 -18.18 5.38 -0.60
N GLY A 138 -18.42 4.56 0.41
CA GLY A 138 -19.67 3.85 0.62
C GLY A 138 -20.78 4.87 0.84
N GLY A 139 -22.01 4.49 0.53
CA GLY A 139 -23.19 5.31 0.76
C GLY A 139 -23.35 5.74 2.22
N ALA A 140 -24.50 6.27 2.58
CA ALA A 140 -24.81 6.80 3.92
C ALA A 140 -24.49 5.79 5.06
N ASP A 141 -24.69 4.50 4.82
CA ASP A 141 -24.42 3.46 5.82
C ASP A 141 -22.94 3.32 6.19
N MET A 142 -22.04 3.41 5.19
CA MET A 142 -20.60 3.37 5.45
C MET A 142 -20.14 4.64 6.19
N LYS A 143 -20.61 5.81 5.79
CA LYS A 143 -20.34 7.06 6.52
C LYS A 143 -20.81 6.97 7.96
N ALA A 144 -22.00 6.40 8.20
CA ALA A 144 -22.53 6.18 9.55
C ALA A 144 -21.75 5.14 10.34
N LEU A 145 -21.13 4.14 9.73
CA LEU A 145 -20.21 3.22 10.39
C LEU A 145 -18.91 3.94 10.77
N LEU A 146 -18.26 4.59 9.82
CA LEU A 146 -16.98 5.27 10.03
C LEU A 146 -17.05 6.41 11.05
N SER A 147 -18.21 7.05 11.22
CA SER A 147 -18.41 8.10 12.24
C SER A 147 -18.42 7.57 13.68
N ARG A 148 -18.41 6.24 13.89
CA ARG A 148 -18.46 5.60 15.21
C ARG A 148 -17.09 5.31 15.82
N GLY A 149 -16.02 5.63 15.11
CA GLY A 149 -14.67 5.35 15.56
C GLY A 149 -13.62 6.17 14.83
N TYR A 150 -12.41 5.67 14.85
CA TYR A 150 -11.27 6.29 14.21
C TYR A 150 -11.01 5.65 12.84
N TYR A 151 -10.95 6.48 11.81
CA TYR A 151 -10.61 6.09 10.46
C TYR A 151 -9.26 6.68 10.09
N LEU A 152 -8.24 5.82 10.02
CA LEU A 152 -6.86 6.16 9.70
C LEU A 152 -6.59 5.89 8.22
N HIS A 153 -6.06 6.87 7.52
CA HIS A 153 -5.52 6.70 6.18
C HIS A 153 -3.99 6.68 6.28
N PHE A 154 -3.41 5.48 6.21
CA PHE A 154 -1.98 5.27 6.35
C PHE A 154 -1.29 5.33 5.00
N ASN A 155 -0.54 6.41 4.78
CA ASN A 155 0.17 6.68 3.53
C ASN A 155 1.58 7.22 3.83
N PRO A 156 2.50 6.34 4.28
CA PRO A 156 3.88 6.73 4.57
C PRO A 156 4.64 7.07 3.28
N LYS A 157 5.60 7.98 3.40
CA LYS A 157 6.53 8.26 2.29
C LYS A 157 7.36 7.01 1.96
N PRO A 158 7.73 6.80 0.69
CA PRO A 158 8.54 5.65 0.26
C PRO A 158 9.82 5.47 1.06
N GLU A 159 10.50 6.57 1.44
CA GLU A 159 11.72 6.53 2.23
C GLU A 159 11.48 5.90 3.62
N LEU A 160 10.36 6.23 4.28
CA LEU A 160 10.02 5.66 5.59
C LEU A 160 9.68 4.16 5.47
N VAL A 161 9.02 3.76 4.39
CA VAL A 161 8.78 2.34 4.08
C VAL A 161 10.13 1.63 3.88
N HIS A 162 11.07 2.27 3.17
CA HIS A 162 12.38 1.72 2.92
C HIS A 162 13.21 1.61 4.23
N GLU A 163 13.21 2.63 5.08
CA GLU A 163 13.87 2.55 6.40
C GLU A 163 13.29 1.41 7.25
N LYS A 164 11.97 1.20 7.21
CA LYS A 164 11.35 0.06 7.89
C LYS A 164 11.76 -1.28 7.29
N LEU A 165 11.88 -1.35 5.96
CA LEU A 165 12.35 -2.53 5.24
C LEU A 165 13.76 -2.96 5.70
N LYS A 166 14.69 -2.03 5.89
CA LYS A 166 16.06 -2.29 6.35
C LYS A 166 16.13 -3.04 7.68
N LEU A 167 15.10 -2.93 8.54
CA LEU A 167 15.11 -3.55 9.86
C LEU A 167 14.94 -5.08 9.80
N PHE A 168 14.39 -5.62 8.72
CA PHE A 168 14.12 -7.07 8.63
C PHE A 168 14.59 -7.71 7.31
N ALA A 169 15.06 -6.92 6.35
CA ALA A 169 15.51 -7.44 5.07
C ALA A 169 16.96 -7.94 5.16
N GLU A 170 17.20 -9.16 4.68
CA GLU A 170 18.49 -9.86 4.75
C GLU A 170 19.38 -9.60 3.51
N GLU A 171 18.76 -9.45 2.32
CA GLU A 171 19.44 -9.31 1.05
C GLU A 171 19.87 -7.86 0.80
N LYS A 172 21.08 -7.53 1.22
CA LYS A 172 21.59 -6.15 1.19
C LYS A 172 21.60 -5.53 -0.20
N ASP A 173 21.99 -6.29 -1.23
CA ASP A 173 22.01 -5.83 -2.63
C ASP A 173 20.63 -5.47 -3.16
N ILE A 174 19.58 -6.19 -2.73
CA ILE A 174 18.17 -5.86 -3.05
C ILE A 174 17.74 -4.61 -2.31
N VAL A 175 18.06 -4.52 -1.02
CA VAL A 175 17.73 -3.36 -0.19
C VAL A 175 18.37 -2.10 -0.76
N ASP A 176 19.66 -2.14 -1.05
CA ASP A 176 20.39 -0.98 -1.60
C ASP A 176 19.80 -0.54 -2.95
N TYR A 177 19.48 -1.51 -3.82
CA TYR A 177 18.87 -1.23 -5.10
C TYR A 177 17.48 -0.59 -4.98
N LEU A 178 16.61 -1.18 -4.16
CA LEU A 178 15.27 -0.64 -3.93
C LEU A 178 15.31 0.75 -3.26
N GLY A 179 16.30 1.01 -2.40
CA GLY A 179 16.49 2.31 -1.78
C GLY A 179 16.85 3.43 -2.76
N GLN A 180 17.66 3.11 -3.77
CA GLN A 180 18.01 4.06 -4.84
C GLN A 180 16.78 4.45 -5.69
N HIS A 181 15.76 3.61 -5.74
CA HIS A 181 14.59 3.75 -6.61
C HIS A 181 13.26 3.93 -5.87
N CYS A 182 13.25 3.97 -4.54
CA CYS A 182 12.00 3.95 -3.76
C CYS A 182 11.02 5.08 -4.15
N ASN A 183 11.52 6.26 -4.49
CA ASN A 183 10.71 7.41 -4.92
C ASN A 183 10.19 7.30 -6.36
N ASN A 184 10.79 6.42 -7.17
CA ASN A 184 10.39 6.20 -8.56
C ASN A 184 9.41 5.04 -8.71
N ILE A 185 9.18 4.29 -7.64
CA ILE A 185 8.27 3.14 -7.62
C ILE A 185 6.90 3.61 -7.16
N HIS A 186 5.91 3.50 -8.04
CA HIS A 186 4.53 3.73 -7.65
C HIS A 186 4.09 2.69 -6.61
N GLU A 187 3.51 3.16 -5.52
CA GLU A 187 3.07 2.29 -4.41
C GLU A 187 4.19 1.42 -3.82
N TYR A 188 5.32 2.04 -3.46
CA TYR A 188 6.44 1.36 -2.81
C TYR A 188 5.98 0.63 -1.54
N ASN A 189 6.22 -0.69 -1.45
CA ASN A 189 5.76 -1.54 -0.36
C ASN A 189 6.67 -2.76 -0.14
N PHE A 190 6.49 -3.49 0.97
CA PHE A 190 7.36 -4.63 1.33
C PHE A 190 7.25 -5.85 0.40
N ARG A 191 6.16 -5.97 -0.38
CA ARG A 191 5.99 -7.09 -1.32
C ARG A 191 7.02 -7.04 -2.45
N ILE A 192 7.49 -5.84 -2.81
CA ILE A 192 8.52 -5.65 -3.85
C ILE A 192 9.82 -6.37 -3.45
N TYR A 193 10.26 -6.19 -2.19
CA TYR A 193 11.43 -6.90 -1.67
C TYR A 193 11.24 -8.42 -1.72
N ARG A 194 10.08 -8.92 -1.28
CA ARG A 194 9.80 -10.38 -1.32
C ARG A 194 9.85 -10.92 -2.73
N LYS A 195 9.29 -10.22 -3.71
CA LYS A 195 9.34 -10.62 -5.12
C LYS A 195 10.79 -10.63 -5.63
N ALA A 196 11.56 -9.56 -5.39
CA ALA A 196 12.98 -9.50 -5.79
C ALA A 196 13.80 -10.63 -5.15
N LYS A 197 13.62 -10.91 -3.86
CA LYS A 197 14.27 -12.03 -3.16
C LYS A 197 13.91 -13.38 -3.79
N THR A 198 12.64 -13.62 -4.09
CA THR A 198 12.20 -14.85 -4.75
C THR A 198 12.81 -15.01 -6.14
N LEU A 199 12.80 -13.97 -6.98
CA LEU A 199 13.39 -14.00 -8.31
C LEU A 199 14.90 -14.28 -8.26
N LYS A 200 15.60 -13.66 -7.31
CA LYS A 200 17.03 -13.92 -7.05
C LYS A 200 17.30 -15.39 -6.67
N LEU A 201 16.49 -15.95 -5.77
CA LEU A 201 16.60 -17.36 -5.36
C LEU A 201 16.34 -18.32 -6.51
N LEU A 202 15.49 -17.95 -7.48
CA LEU A 202 15.24 -18.73 -8.69
C LEU A 202 16.35 -18.58 -9.75
N GLY A 203 17.42 -17.82 -9.47
CA GLY A 203 18.51 -17.56 -10.41
C GLY A 203 18.13 -16.67 -11.59
N MET A 204 17.02 -15.91 -11.48
CA MET A 204 16.56 -15.00 -12.53
C MET A 204 17.22 -13.62 -12.41
N ASP A 205 17.25 -12.88 -13.50
CA ASP A 205 17.62 -11.44 -13.45
C ASP A 205 16.51 -10.64 -12.76
N TRP A 206 16.58 -10.63 -11.44
CA TRP A 206 15.58 -10.00 -10.60
C TRP A 206 15.51 -8.48 -10.81
N LYS A 207 16.65 -7.82 -11.11
CA LYS A 207 16.66 -6.38 -11.38
C LYS A 207 15.86 -6.03 -12.62
N TYR A 208 16.12 -6.76 -13.71
CA TYR A 208 15.39 -6.58 -14.94
C TYR A 208 13.87 -6.79 -14.75
N LEU A 209 13.48 -7.87 -14.09
CA LEU A 209 12.06 -8.22 -13.90
C LEU A 209 11.34 -7.23 -12.97
N ILE A 210 11.97 -6.79 -11.90
CA ILE A 210 11.42 -5.75 -11.01
C ILE A 210 11.30 -4.42 -11.75
N ASN A 211 12.29 -4.05 -12.56
CA ASN A 211 12.21 -2.84 -13.37
C ASN A 211 11.03 -2.86 -14.35
N GLN A 212 10.79 -3.99 -14.98
CA GLN A 212 9.65 -4.15 -15.89
C GLN A 212 8.32 -4.06 -15.16
N GLU A 213 8.17 -4.75 -14.02
CA GLU A 213 6.91 -4.79 -13.28
C GLU A 213 6.53 -3.43 -12.66
N TYR A 214 7.51 -2.72 -12.12
CA TYR A 214 7.28 -1.45 -11.41
C TYR A 214 7.62 -0.20 -12.23
N ASN A 215 7.92 -0.36 -13.51
CA ASN A 215 8.34 0.72 -14.41
C ASN A 215 9.49 1.56 -13.82
N ILE A 216 10.42 0.91 -13.13
CA ILE A 216 11.60 1.57 -12.58
C ILE A 216 12.51 1.91 -13.74
N SER A 217 12.61 3.19 -14.04
CA SER A 217 13.43 3.64 -15.12
C SER A 217 14.78 4.10 -14.58
N ASP A 218 15.80 3.28 -14.78
CA ASP A 218 17.21 3.70 -14.65
C ASP A 218 17.63 4.65 -15.79
N SER A 219 16.65 5.28 -16.42
CA SER A 219 16.88 6.05 -17.65
C SER A 219 17.94 7.15 -17.47
N GLU A 220 17.94 7.81 -16.31
CA GLU A 220 18.94 8.85 -16.01
C GLU A 220 20.34 8.25 -15.86
N ARG A 221 20.48 7.17 -15.08
CA ARG A 221 21.76 6.49 -14.90
C ARG A 221 22.25 5.90 -16.21
N ILE A 222 21.38 5.21 -16.94
CA ILE A 222 21.71 4.64 -18.25
C ILE A 222 22.13 5.75 -19.21
N MET A 223 21.41 6.87 -19.23
CA MET A 223 21.81 8.02 -20.06
C MET A 223 23.20 8.55 -19.67
N GLN A 224 23.52 8.63 -18.38
CA GLN A 224 24.85 9.07 -17.92
C GLN A 224 25.94 8.10 -18.39
N GLU A 225 25.74 6.80 -18.22
CA GLU A 225 26.68 5.76 -18.65
C GLU A 225 26.90 5.77 -20.19
N LEU A 226 25.83 6.05 -20.93
CA LEU A 226 25.88 6.03 -22.38
C LEU A 226 26.55 7.28 -23.01
N LYS A 227 26.73 8.36 -22.26
CA LYS A 227 27.39 9.59 -22.75
C LYS A 227 28.82 9.39 -23.21
N GLN A 228 29.49 8.35 -22.76
CA GLN A 228 30.82 7.99 -23.23
C GLN A 228 30.83 7.43 -24.66
N TYR A 229 29.69 7.03 -25.20
CA TYR A 229 29.55 6.54 -26.56
C TYR A 229 29.21 7.67 -27.54
N GLY A 230 29.43 7.43 -28.82
CA GLY A 230 28.95 8.36 -29.87
C GLY A 230 27.41 8.42 -29.88
N ALA A 231 26.88 9.56 -30.29
CA ALA A 231 25.45 9.89 -30.23
C ALA A 231 24.51 8.78 -30.74
N ASP A 232 24.79 8.25 -31.93
CA ASP A 232 23.97 7.20 -32.54
C ASP A 232 23.95 5.88 -31.72
N LYS A 233 25.09 5.50 -31.14
CA LYS A 233 25.20 4.33 -30.32
C LYS A 233 24.50 4.54 -28.95
N ALA A 234 24.64 5.73 -28.37
CA ALA A 234 23.98 6.08 -27.09
C ALA A 234 22.47 6.04 -27.24
N GLU A 235 21.87 6.61 -28.26
CA GLU A 235 20.43 6.59 -28.50
C GLU A 235 19.88 5.17 -28.68
N ARG A 236 20.54 4.36 -29.53
CA ARG A 236 20.13 2.96 -29.76
C ARG A 236 20.25 2.11 -28.50
N GLU A 237 21.32 2.26 -27.76
CA GLU A 237 21.57 1.49 -26.55
C GLU A 237 20.63 1.91 -25.43
N PHE A 238 20.29 3.20 -25.33
CA PHE A 238 19.28 3.67 -24.41
C PHE A 238 17.92 3.01 -24.68
N MET A 239 17.46 3.00 -25.93
CA MET A 239 16.21 2.32 -26.30
C MET A 239 16.27 0.81 -25.98
N ARG A 240 17.42 0.17 -26.26
CA ARG A 240 17.59 -1.26 -25.99
C ARG A 240 17.52 -1.59 -24.50
N GLN A 241 18.19 -0.79 -23.66
CA GLN A 241 18.28 -1.05 -22.21
C GLN A 241 17.04 -0.62 -21.44
N THR A 242 16.37 0.44 -21.87
CA THR A 242 15.22 1.00 -21.12
C THR A 242 13.86 0.62 -21.70
N GLY A 243 13.82 0.14 -22.95
CA GLY A 243 12.57 -0.05 -23.69
C GLY A 243 11.86 1.26 -24.07
N LYS A 244 12.43 2.41 -23.73
CA LYS A 244 11.83 3.74 -23.96
C LYS A 244 12.23 4.34 -25.29
N PRO A 245 11.37 5.18 -25.92
CA PRO A 245 11.69 5.82 -27.18
C PRO A 245 12.79 6.88 -27.03
N THR A 246 13.46 7.21 -28.11
CA THR A 246 14.49 8.28 -28.18
C THR A 246 13.99 9.63 -27.66
N SER A 247 12.70 9.89 -27.76
CA SER A 247 12.09 11.11 -27.19
C SER A 247 12.30 11.24 -25.68
N GLU A 248 12.36 10.13 -24.96
CA GLU A 248 12.62 10.14 -23.53
C GLU A 248 14.09 10.44 -23.22
N TYR A 249 15.01 9.85 -23.98
CA TYR A 249 16.43 10.21 -23.94
C TYR A 249 16.65 11.72 -24.12
N TYR A 250 15.93 12.33 -25.08
CA TYR A 250 16.03 13.76 -25.35
C TYR A 250 15.51 14.63 -24.20
N LYS A 251 14.42 14.23 -23.54
CA LYS A 251 13.90 14.94 -22.36
C LYS A 251 14.90 14.94 -21.22
N LEU A 252 15.44 13.77 -20.89
CA LEU A 252 16.45 13.63 -19.84
C LEU A 252 17.70 14.45 -20.12
N LEU A 253 18.17 14.41 -21.36
CA LEU A 253 19.34 15.19 -21.79
C LEU A 253 19.09 16.70 -21.68
N ILE A 254 17.90 17.19 -22.03
CA ILE A 254 17.55 18.60 -21.88
C ILE A 254 17.45 19.00 -20.42
N SER A 255 16.84 18.17 -19.56
CA SER A 255 16.77 18.42 -18.12
C SER A 255 18.17 18.62 -17.54
N GLU A 256 19.11 17.77 -17.89
CA GLU A 256 20.51 17.91 -17.46
C GLU A 256 21.22 19.14 -18.03
N LEU A 257 20.92 19.48 -19.28
CA LEU A 257 21.53 20.63 -19.94
C LEU A 257 20.92 21.97 -19.53
N GLY A 258 19.76 21.96 -18.85
CA GLY A 258 19.02 23.14 -18.45
C GLY A 258 19.79 24.09 -17.53
N GLU A 259 20.77 23.58 -16.78
CA GLU A 259 21.68 24.39 -15.95
C GLU A 259 22.71 25.20 -16.77
N LEU A 260 22.87 24.89 -18.05
CA LEU A 260 23.83 25.58 -18.92
C LEU A 260 23.17 26.72 -19.67
N SER A 261 23.99 27.69 -20.10
CA SER A 261 23.51 28.67 -21.10
C SER A 261 23.09 27.95 -22.38
N LYS A 262 22.03 28.44 -23.04
CA LYS A 262 21.45 27.83 -24.24
C LYS A 262 22.47 27.50 -25.34
N THR A 263 23.47 28.36 -25.50
CA THR A 263 24.56 28.15 -26.48
C THR A 263 25.47 26.98 -26.11
N LYS A 264 25.84 26.86 -24.82
CA LYS A 264 26.64 25.74 -24.32
C LYS A 264 25.84 24.43 -24.35
N ALA A 265 24.57 24.46 -23.94
CA ALA A 265 23.66 23.34 -24.03
C ALA A 265 23.51 22.81 -25.44
N LYS A 266 23.30 23.69 -26.44
CA LYS A 266 23.19 23.33 -27.85
C LYS A 266 24.46 22.63 -28.37
N LYS A 267 25.64 23.13 -28.00
CA LYS A 267 26.94 22.51 -28.41
C LYS A 267 27.09 21.13 -27.77
N LYS A 268 26.65 20.93 -26.55
CA LYS A 268 26.70 19.64 -25.83
C LYS A 268 25.65 18.67 -26.41
N TRP A 269 24.45 19.15 -26.73
CA TRP A 269 23.40 18.39 -27.40
C TRP A 269 23.89 17.72 -28.68
N SER A 270 24.52 18.46 -29.59
CA SER A 270 25.02 17.94 -30.87
C SER A 270 26.12 16.88 -30.74
N LYS A 271 26.73 16.74 -29.54
CA LYS A 271 27.70 15.70 -29.25
C LYS A 271 27.03 14.41 -28.66
N CYS A 272 25.86 14.55 -28.05
CA CYS A 272 25.21 13.49 -27.33
C CYS A 272 24.01 12.88 -28.08
N THR A 273 23.57 13.46 -29.19
CA THR A 273 22.40 12.97 -29.93
C THR A 273 22.61 13.13 -31.46
N THR A 274 21.90 12.30 -32.23
CA THR A 274 21.76 12.43 -33.68
C THR A 274 20.68 13.44 -34.08
N ALA A 275 19.90 13.90 -33.10
CA ALA A 275 18.76 14.79 -33.32
C ALA A 275 19.18 16.17 -33.84
N THR A 276 18.36 16.71 -34.74
CA THR A 276 18.61 18.02 -35.38
C THR A 276 18.51 19.17 -34.36
N GLN A 277 19.06 20.32 -34.75
CA GLN A 277 18.90 21.57 -33.97
C GLN A 277 17.44 21.95 -33.77
N ARG A 278 16.54 21.65 -34.73
CA ARG A 278 15.09 21.87 -34.61
C ARG A 278 14.52 21.05 -33.47
N THR A 279 14.97 19.83 -33.32
CA THR A 279 14.58 18.95 -32.18
C THR A 279 15.09 19.52 -30.89
N PHE A 280 16.34 19.98 -30.78
CA PHE A 280 16.87 20.68 -29.62
C PHE A 280 15.95 21.82 -29.15
N TYR A 281 15.63 22.77 -30.05
CA TYR A 281 14.78 23.90 -29.71
C TYR A 281 13.36 23.49 -29.27
N ARG A 282 12.79 22.46 -29.90
CA ARG A 282 11.48 21.92 -29.50
C ARG A 282 11.47 21.39 -28.07
N TYR A 283 12.49 20.67 -27.66
CA TYR A 283 12.60 20.12 -26.32
C TYR A 283 13.06 21.17 -25.30
N TRP A 284 14.03 22.03 -25.67
CA TRP A 284 14.51 23.10 -24.81
C TRP A 284 13.39 24.03 -24.37
N ASN A 285 12.58 24.53 -25.30
CA ASN A 285 11.49 25.45 -24.98
C ASN A 285 10.34 24.83 -24.17
N LYS A 286 10.31 23.51 -24.06
CA LYS A 286 9.26 22.77 -23.35
C LYS A 286 9.70 22.20 -22.01
N HIS A 287 10.99 21.93 -21.81
CA HIS A 287 11.48 21.14 -20.69
C HIS A 287 12.75 21.71 -20.02
N ALA A 288 13.36 22.80 -20.50
CA ALA A 288 14.49 23.48 -19.86
C ALA A 288 14.06 24.59 -18.91
#